data_a363ac18bbfeada96041ca936daa716c
#
_entry.id   a363ac18bbfeada96041ca936daa716c
#
_cell.length_a   1.000
_cell.length_b   1.000
_cell.length_c   1.000
_cell.angle_alpha   90.00
_cell.angle_beta   90.00
_cell.angle_gamma   90.00
#
_symmetry.space_group_name_H-M   'P 1'
#
loop_
_entity.id
_entity.type
_entity.pdbx_description
1 polymer ?
#
loop_
_entity_poly.entity_id
_entity_poly.type
_entity_poly.pdbx_seq_one_letter_code
_entity_poly.pdbx_strand_id
1 'polypeptide(L)'
;CLDDTNGREGDESSSASSTCRVTGVALATCCHHRCEWRSYVNKPFMRKLGFARDDFPRLARMSSWACDGTAPGVGSVKRPRSSARKESTTADATEAADEHGQPPVEDVDDGDMSKAEKYEIGGMVKTLIDVGRVEWLQRRGLHGRLVGYVDTDVSPENRLIVVSRGERS
;
A
#
# COMPACT_ATOMS: atom_id res chain seq x y z
N CYS A 1 -7.37 -2.29 -79.96
CA CYS A 1 -7.17 -1.23 -78.97
C CYS A 1 -8.21 -1.39 -77.88
N LEU A 2 -7.87 -2.05 -76.78
CA LEU A 2 -8.76 -2.21 -75.62
C LEU A 2 -7.88 -1.88 -74.38
N ASP A 3 -8.18 -0.74 -73.75
CA ASP A 3 -7.58 -0.33 -72.51
C ASP A 3 -8.36 -0.98 -71.35
N ASP A 4 -7.68 -1.84 -70.62
CA ASP A 4 -8.15 -2.38 -69.33
C ASP A 4 -7.51 -1.57 -68.23
N THR A 5 -8.23 -0.56 -67.69
CA THR A 5 -7.89 0.12 -66.45
C THR A 5 -8.50 -0.67 -65.29
N ASN A 6 -7.74 -1.55 -64.68
CA ASN A 6 -8.14 -2.24 -63.46
C ASN A 6 -7.81 -1.35 -62.25
N GLY A 7 -8.80 -0.60 -61.80
CA GLY A 7 -8.75 0.18 -60.58
C GLY A 7 -8.76 -0.75 -59.35
N ARG A 8 -7.60 -0.89 -58.68
CA ARG A 8 -7.53 -1.46 -57.34
C ARG A 8 -7.93 -0.34 -56.33
N GLU A 9 -9.15 -0.42 -55.85
CA GLU A 9 -9.56 0.28 -54.64
C GLU A 9 -8.84 -0.36 -53.46
N GLY A 10 -7.85 0.40 -52.90
CA GLY A 10 -7.21 0.04 -51.64
C GLY A 10 -8.19 0.28 -50.50
N ASP A 11 -8.66 -0.79 -49.92
CA ASP A 11 -9.35 -0.77 -48.62
C ASP A 11 -8.33 -0.39 -47.50
N GLU A 12 -8.20 0.90 -47.25
CA GLU A 12 -7.54 1.39 -46.05
C GLU A 12 -8.44 1.16 -44.85
N SER A 13 -8.44 -0.07 -44.33
CA SER A 13 -9.00 -0.34 -43.03
C SER A 13 -8.18 0.43 -41.97
N SER A 14 -8.60 1.67 -41.71
CA SER A 14 -8.15 2.48 -40.60
C SER A 14 -8.47 1.75 -39.31
N SER A 15 -7.51 0.96 -38.81
CA SER A 15 -7.57 0.39 -37.47
C SER A 15 -7.44 1.55 -36.48
N ALA A 16 -8.59 2.10 -36.05
CA ALA A 16 -8.66 3.03 -34.95
C ALA A 16 -8.13 2.31 -33.70
N SER A 17 -6.85 2.57 -33.39
CA SER A 17 -6.24 2.15 -32.14
C SER A 17 -7.05 2.76 -31.00
N SER A 18 -7.96 1.97 -30.43
CA SER A 18 -8.71 2.34 -29.23
C SER A 18 -7.74 2.47 -28.06
N THR A 19 -7.19 3.67 -27.85
CA THR A 19 -6.36 3.95 -26.70
C THR A 19 -7.22 3.92 -25.43
N CYS A 20 -7.13 2.83 -24.69
CA CYS A 20 -7.78 2.72 -23.38
C CYS A 20 -7.23 3.79 -22.44
N ARG A 21 -8.10 4.71 -22.02
CA ARG A 21 -7.73 5.82 -21.13
C ARG A 21 -8.09 5.47 -19.69
N VAL A 22 -7.07 5.36 -18.82
CA VAL A 22 -7.28 5.18 -17.39
C VAL A 22 -7.86 6.48 -16.80
N THR A 23 -9.05 6.41 -16.22
CA THR A 23 -9.77 7.53 -15.60
C THR A 23 -9.61 7.57 -14.09
N GLY A 24 -9.32 6.44 -13.46
CA GLY A 24 -9.12 6.34 -12.02
C GLY A 24 -8.41 5.06 -11.61
N VAL A 25 -7.96 5.03 -10.36
CA VAL A 25 -7.29 3.90 -9.72
C VAL A 25 -7.81 3.76 -8.30
N ALA A 26 -8.01 2.53 -7.85
CA ALA A 26 -8.24 2.20 -6.45
C ALA A 26 -7.13 1.25 -5.98
N LEU A 27 -6.47 1.60 -4.87
CA LEU A 27 -5.36 0.86 -4.30
C LEU A 27 -5.68 0.47 -2.86
N ALA A 28 -5.79 -0.83 -2.58
CA ALA A 28 -5.86 -1.36 -1.22
C ALA A 28 -4.45 -1.36 -0.59
N THR A 29 -4.28 -0.59 0.48
CA THR A 29 -3.01 -0.49 1.19
C THR A 29 -3.00 -1.47 2.35
N CYS A 30 -2.14 -2.49 2.32
CA CYS A 30 -2.09 -3.52 3.37
C CYS A 30 -0.74 -3.55 4.11
N CYS A 31 0.34 -3.73 3.43
CA CYS A 31 1.65 -4.02 4.04
C CYS A 31 2.44 -2.75 4.39
N HIS A 32 1.90 -1.86 5.22
CA HIS A 32 2.57 -0.62 5.63
C HIS A 32 3.91 -0.87 6.32
N HIS A 33 4.05 -1.97 7.07
CA HIS A 33 5.29 -2.36 7.75
C HIS A 33 6.45 -2.66 6.79
N ARG A 34 6.16 -2.88 5.50
CA ARG A 34 7.15 -3.06 4.44
C ARG A 34 7.48 -1.78 3.68
N CYS A 35 6.93 -0.64 4.10
CA CYS A 35 7.24 0.64 3.50
C CYS A 35 8.65 1.07 3.87
N GLU A 36 9.40 1.51 2.88
CA GLU A 36 10.75 2.03 3.03
C GLU A 36 10.80 3.53 2.75
N TRP A 37 11.64 4.26 3.49
CA TRP A 37 11.86 5.67 3.23
C TRP A 37 12.29 5.95 1.79
N ARG A 38 13.13 5.09 1.21
CA ARG A 38 13.63 5.27 -0.15
C ARG A 38 12.50 5.37 -1.17
N SER A 39 11.51 4.50 -1.08
CA SER A 39 10.37 4.40 -1.99
C SER A 39 9.17 5.24 -1.58
N TYR A 40 9.15 5.80 -0.36
CA TYR A 40 8.03 6.62 0.09
C TYR A 40 7.95 7.94 -0.69
N VAL A 41 6.77 8.21 -1.25
CA VAL A 41 6.58 9.28 -2.25
C VAL A 41 6.56 10.69 -1.68
N ASN A 42 6.10 10.88 -0.43
CA ASN A 42 5.90 12.20 0.16
C ASN A 42 6.82 12.48 1.36
N LYS A 43 8.12 12.39 1.14
CA LYS A 43 9.13 12.70 2.17
C LYS A 43 8.99 14.12 2.77
N PRO A 44 8.64 15.19 1.97
CA PRO A 44 8.41 16.51 2.53
C PRO A 44 7.29 16.58 3.55
N PHE A 45 6.19 15.81 3.35
CA PHE A 45 5.10 15.71 4.30
C PHE A 45 5.57 15.16 5.65
N MET A 46 6.33 14.05 5.65
CA MET A 46 6.86 13.46 6.87
C MET A 46 7.80 14.41 7.61
N ARG A 47 8.70 15.07 6.88
CA ARG A 47 9.62 16.07 7.46
C ARG A 47 8.88 17.26 8.10
N LYS A 48 7.80 17.74 7.46
CA LYS A 48 6.95 18.80 8.02
C LYS A 48 6.32 18.41 9.37
N LEU A 49 6.07 17.12 9.57
CA LEU A 49 5.55 16.57 10.82
C LEU A 49 6.67 16.23 11.83
N GLY A 50 7.93 16.50 11.50
CA GLY A 50 9.07 16.26 12.37
C GLY A 50 9.72 14.89 12.22
N PHE A 51 9.25 14.06 11.28
CA PHE A 51 9.84 12.73 11.06
C PHE A 51 10.99 12.78 10.08
N ALA A 52 12.14 12.28 10.50
CA ALA A 52 13.32 12.12 9.66
C ALA A 52 13.34 10.76 8.94
N ARG A 53 14.41 10.55 8.17
CA ARG A 53 14.64 9.28 7.48
C ARG A 53 14.71 8.11 8.45
N ASP A 54 15.41 8.32 9.57
CA ASP A 54 15.74 7.27 10.53
C ASP A 54 14.55 6.90 11.44
N ASP A 55 13.53 7.76 11.51
CA ASP A 55 12.28 7.48 12.20
C ASP A 55 11.33 6.58 11.38
N PHE A 56 11.46 6.62 10.05
CA PHE A 56 10.51 5.98 9.16
C PHE A 56 10.44 4.45 9.29
N PRO A 57 11.55 3.72 9.46
CA PRO A 57 11.50 2.28 9.71
C PRO A 57 10.73 1.93 10.99
N ARG A 58 10.89 2.74 12.05
CA ARG A 58 10.14 2.59 13.31
C ARG A 58 8.65 2.79 13.08
N LEU A 59 8.26 3.86 12.37
CA LEU A 59 6.86 4.10 12.00
C LEU A 59 6.28 2.94 11.19
N ALA A 60 7.00 2.49 10.16
CA ALA A 60 6.58 1.36 9.34
C ALA A 60 6.34 0.10 10.19
N ARG A 61 7.25 -0.20 11.12
CA ARG A 61 7.09 -1.32 12.05
C ARG A 61 5.88 -1.16 12.97
N MET A 62 5.69 0.03 13.58
CA MET A 62 4.53 0.30 14.45
C MET A 62 3.20 0.11 13.72
N SER A 63 3.15 0.30 12.40
CA SER A 63 1.95 0.05 11.61
C SER A 63 1.47 -1.40 11.68
N SER A 64 2.35 -2.38 11.94
CA SER A 64 1.98 -3.78 12.09
C SER A 64 1.17 -4.07 13.35
N TRP A 65 1.26 -3.22 14.37
CA TRP A 65 0.49 -3.39 15.61
C TRP A 65 -1.02 -3.38 15.39
N ALA A 66 -1.49 -2.73 14.32
CA ALA A 66 -2.91 -2.72 13.93
C ALA A 66 -3.31 -3.88 13.00
N CYS A 67 -2.43 -4.87 12.78
CA CYS A 67 -2.70 -6.00 11.88
C CYS A 67 -3.07 -7.30 12.61
N ASP A 68 -2.83 -7.39 13.92
CA ASP A 68 -2.89 -8.65 14.69
C ASP A 68 -4.31 -9.16 15.01
N GLY A 69 -5.35 -8.59 14.37
CA GLY A 69 -6.73 -9.11 14.46
C GLY A 69 -7.36 -9.04 15.85
N THR A 70 -6.68 -8.46 16.82
CA THR A 70 -7.16 -8.25 18.19
C THR A 70 -7.60 -6.82 18.40
N ALA A 71 -8.56 -6.34 17.56
CA ALA A 71 -9.27 -5.12 17.91
C ALA A 71 -9.87 -5.27 19.31
N PRO A 72 -9.68 -4.30 20.22
CA PRO A 72 -10.27 -4.36 21.54
C PRO A 72 -11.80 -4.43 21.39
N GLY A 73 -12.41 -5.54 21.79
CA GLY A 73 -13.86 -5.74 21.76
C GLY A 73 -14.39 -6.73 20.71
N VAL A 74 -13.59 -7.17 19.76
CA VAL A 74 -13.99 -8.26 18.85
C VAL A 74 -13.60 -9.58 19.47
N GLY A 75 -14.60 -10.32 19.94
CA GLY A 75 -14.40 -11.69 20.45
C GLY A 75 -13.66 -12.52 19.40
N SER A 76 -12.53 -13.07 19.81
CA SER A 76 -11.66 -13.90 18.98
C SER A 76 -12.45 -15.04 18.34
N VAL A 77 -12.91 -14.86 17.11
CA VAL A 77 -13.37 -15.98 16.29
C VAL A 77 -12.12 -16.77 15.93
N LYS A 78 -11.86 -17.84 16.71
CA LYS A 78 -10.81 -18.80 16.40
C LYS A 78 -11.09 -19.39 15.01
N ARG A 79 -10.40 -18.88 13.99
CA ARG A 79 -10.33 -19.59 12.72
C ARG A 79 -9.70 -20.95 12.96
N PRO A 80 -10.30 -22.07 12.51
CA PRO A 80 -9.66 -23.37 12.64
C PRO A 80 -8.33 -23.33 11.89
N ARG A 81 -7.25 -23.54 12.63
CA ARG A 81 -5.92 -23.77 12.05
C ARG A 81 -6.02 -25.03 11.20
N SER A 82 -5.94 -24.90 9.89
CA SER A 82 -5.62 -26.03 9.04
C SER A 82 -4.23 -26.53 9.46
N SER A 83 -4.17 -27.73 9.96
CA SER A 83 -2.96 -28.44 10.37
C SER A 83 -2.13 -28.76 9.13
N ALA A 84 -1.26 -27.84 8.72
CA ALA A 84 -0.16 -28.14 7.80
C ALA A 84 1.06 -28.49 8.64
N ARG A 85 1.42 -29.75 8.52
CA ARG A 85 2.58 -30.54 8.91
C ARG A 85 3.84 -29.72 9.21
N LYS A 86 4.32 -29.82 10.47
CA LYS A 86 5.68 -29.45 10.83
C LYS A 86 6.63 -30.46 10.20
N GLU A 87 7.42 -30.01 9.26
CA GLU A 87 8.70 -30.61 8.93
C GLU A 87 9.80 -29.78 9.58
N SER A 88 10.45 -30.38 10.55
CA SER A 88 11.61 -29.84 11.23
C SER A 88 12.81 -30.01 10.29
N THR A 89 13.37 -28.91 9.83
CA THR A 89 14.72 -28.91 9.28
C THR A 89 15.53 -27.91 10.09
N THR A 90 16.43 -28.44 10.90
CA THR A 90 17.52 -27.72 11.53
C THR A 90 18.49 -27.27 10.44
N ALA A 91 18.61 -25.99 10.21
CA ALA A 91 19.70 -25.40 9.42
C ALA A 91 20.06 -24.05 10.03
N ASP A 92 21.23 -24.07 10.63
CA ASP A 92 22.31 -23.10 10.63
C ASP A 92 21.89 -21.63 10.46
N ALA A 93 22.00 -20.88 11.55
CA ALA A 93 21.85 -19.43 11.59
C ALA A 93 23.10 -18.77 10.98
N THR A 94 23.06 -18.58 9.68
CA THR A 94 23.93 -17.59 9.03
C THR A 94 23.13 -16.31 8.93
N GLU A 95 23.55 -15.28 9.67
CA GLU A 95 23.01 -13.92 9.57
C GLU A 95 23.19 -13.41 8.15
N ALA A 96 22.14 -13.57 7.33
CA ALA A 96 22.06 -12.92 6.05
C ALA A 96 21.70 -11.45 6.28
N ALA A 97 22.69 -10.56 6.08
CA ALA A 97 22.43 -9.15 5.92
C ALA A 97 21.34 -8.97 4.86
N ASP A 98 20.26 -8.26 5.24
CA ASP A 98 19.21 -7.87 4.32
C ASP A 98 19.82 -7.06 3.17
N GLU A 99 19.78 -7.60 1.95
CA GLU A 99 20.33 -6.97 0.73
C GLU A 99 19.72 -5.60 0.41
N HIS A 100 18.78 -5.10 1.20
CA HIS A 100 18.07 -3.85 0.99
C HIS A 100 18.69 -2.64 1.70
N GLY A 101 19.81 -2.79 2.39
CA GLY A 101 20.61 -1.66 2.92
C GLY A 101 19.87 -0.79 3.94
N GLN A 102 18.86 -1.31 4.61
CA GLN A 102 18.20 -0.67 5.74
C GLN A 102 18.88 -1.17 7.02
N PRO A 103 19.35 -0.26 7.93
CA PRO A 103 19.95 -0.70 9.17
C PRO A 103 18.96 -1.57 9.96
N PRO A 104 19.44 -2.60 10.70
CA PRO A 104 18.57 -3.38 11.56
C PRO A 104 17.84 -2.42 12.49
N VAL A 105 16.53 -2.44 12.44
CA VAL A 105 15.68 -1.63 13.32
C VAL A 105 15.78 -2.29 14.69
N GLU A 106 16.46 -1.66 15.61
CA GLU A 106 16.45 -2.08 17.01
C GLU A 106 15.02 -2.28 17.48
N ASP A 107 14.78 -3.28 18.30
CA ASP A 107 13.44 -3.53 18.83
C ASP A 107 12.92 -2.25 19.45
N VAL A 108 11.77 -1.80 18.96
CA VAL A 108 11.09 -0.65 19.56
C VAL A 108 10.80 -1.07 20.98
N ASP A 109 11.51 -0.50 21.93
CA ASP A 109 11.13 -0.60 23.34
C ASP A 109 9.74 0.05 23.44
N ASP A 110 8.73 -0.80 23.39
CA ASP A 110 7.33 -0.41 23.42
C ASP A 110 6.83 -0.25 24.87
N GLY A 111 7.76 -0.35 25.84
CA GLY A 111 7.50 -0.14 27.25
C GLY A 111 6.31 -0.99 27.73
N ASP A 112 5.55 -0.43 28.67
CA ASP A 112 4.38 -1.08 29.29
C ASP A 112 3.07 -0.77 28.54
N MET A 113 3.12 -0.51 27.22
CA MET A 113 1.93 -0.22 26.42
C MET A 113 1.02 -1.42 26.29
N SER A 114 -0.26 -1.23 26.58
CA SER A 114 -1.29 -2.26 26.39
C SER A 114 -1.48 -2.61 24.91
N LYS A 115 -2.05 -3.77 24.63
CA LYS A 115 -2.41 -4.18 23.24
C LYS A 115 -3.37 -3.19 22.58
N ALA A 116 -4.28 -2.58 23.34
CA ALA A 116 -5.22 -1.61 22.84
C ALA A 116 -4.50 -0.33 22.37
N GLU A 117 -3.59 0.21 23.17
CA GLU A 117 -2.78 1.37 22.80
C GLU A 117 -1.92 1.08 21.56
N LYS A 118 -1.27 -0.08 21.50
CA LYS A 118 -0.52 -0.49 20.30
C LYS A 118 -1.40 -0.56 19.07
N TYR A 119 -2.60 -1.11 19.18
CA TYR A 119 -3.55 -1.18 18.07
C TYR A 119 -3.95 0.21 17.57
N GLU A 120 -4.28 1.14 18.47
CA GLU A 120 -4.63 2.52 18.12
C GLU A 120 -3.46 3.24 17.45
N ILE A 121 -2.27 3.17 18.04
CA ILE A 121 -1.06 3.78 17.49
C ILE A 121 -0.75 3.20 16.10
N GLY A 122 -0.82 1.89 15.94
CA GLY A 122 -0.62 1.24 14.64
C GLY A 122 -1.60 1.74 13.58
N GLY A 123 -2.87 1.91 13.94
CA GLY A 123 -3.92 2.48 13.08
C GLY A 123 -3.65 3.94 12.69
N MET A 124 -3.19 4.75 13.65
CA MET A 124 -2.78 6.13 13.38
C MET A 124 -1.59 6.20 12.43
N VAL A 125 -0.58 5.36 12.61
CA VAL A 125 0.60 5.31 11.74
C VAL A 125 0.24 4.88 10.32
N LYS A 126 -0.61 3.86 10.15
CA LYS A 126 -1.14 3.47 8.83
C LYS A 126 -1.84 4.64 8.15
N THR A 127 -2.70 5.34 8.89
CA THR A 127 -3.40 6.52 8.40
C THR A 127 -2.42 7.62 7.98
N LEU A 128 -1.41 7.90 8.79
CA LEU A 128 -0.39 8.90 8.52
C LEU A 128 0.34 8.63 7.20
N ILE A 129 0.78 7.40 6.99
CA ILE A 129 1.47 6.98 5.76
C ILE A 129 0.56 7.17 4.54
N ASP A 130 -0.71 6.78 4.64
CA ASP A 130 -1.66 6.86 3.53
C ASP A 130 -2.13 8.29 3.24
N VAL A 131 -2.34 9.11 4.27
CA VAL A 131 -2.65 10.55 4.09
C VAL A 131 -1.51 11.25 3.36
N GLY A 132 -0.26 10.94 3.69
CA GLY A 132 0.87 11.48 2.97
C GLY A 132 0.90 11.07 1.48
N ARG A 133 0.49 9.85 1.14
CA ARG A 133 0.32 9.40 -0.25
C ARG A 133 -0.79 10.16 -0.96
N VAL A 134 -1.93 10.34 -0.31
CA VAL A 134 -3.08 11.10 -0.84
C VAL A 134 -2.68 12.55 -1.10
N GLU A 135 -2.03 13.21 -0.15
CA GLU A 135 -1.55 14.59 -0.32
C GLU A 135 -0.57 14.71 -1.50
N TRP A 136 0.31 13.74 -1.68
CA TRP A 136 1.23 13.70 -2.80
C TRP A 136 0.50 13.63 -4.16
N LEU A 137 -0.59 12.87 -4.25
CA LEU A 137 -1.44 12.78 -5.43
C LEU A 137 -2.19 14.10 -5.69
N GLN A 138 -2.76 14.70 -4.63
CA GLN A 138 -3.49 15.96 -4.72
C GLN A 138 -2.60 17.11 -5.21
N ARG A 139 -1.36 17.18 -4.74
CA ARG A 139 -0.37 18.15 -5.22
C ARG A 139 -0.02 18.00 -6.71
N ARG A 140 -0.39 16.88 -7.33
CA ARG A 140 -0.23 16.61 -8.77
C ARG A 140 -1.50 16.82 -9.58
N GLY A 141 -2.50 17.47 -8.99
CA GLY A 141 -3.78 17.74 -9.65
C GLY A 141 -4.68 16.50 -9.80
N LEU A 142 -4.43 15.46 -9.02
CA LEU A 142 -5.27 14.28 -8.97
C LEU A 142 -6.24 14.37 -7.77
N HIS A 143 -7.46 13.89 -7.95
CA HIS A 143 -8.43 13.79 -6.86
C HIS A 143 -8.20 12.48 -6.10
N GLY A 144 -7.29 12.54 -5.10
CA GLY A 144 -7.01 11.43 -4.20
C GLY A 144 -7.82 11.55 -2.91
N ARG A 145 -8.33 10.42 -2.43
CA ARG A 145 -8.98 10.31 -1.12
C ARG A 145 -8.74 8.95 -0.50
N LEU A 146 -8.77 8.89 0.84
CA LEU A 146 -8.72 7.65 1.60
C LEU A 146 -10.16 7.26 1.97
N VAL A 147 -10.56 6.02 1.68
CA VAL A 147 -11.93 5.51 1.84
C VAL A 147 -11.89 4.19 2.60
N GLY A 148 -12.75 4.04 3.61
CA GLY A 148 -13.06 2.73 4.19
C GLY A 148 -13.98 1.95 3.23
N TYR A 149 -13.71 0.68 3.01
CA TYR A 149 -14.53 -0.18 2.14
C TYR A 149 -15.21 -1.32 2.90
N VAL A 150 -14.77 -1.61 4.10
CA VAL A 150 -15.41 -2.51 5.07
C VAL A 150 -15.22 -1.98 6.49
N ASP A 151 -15.97 -2.48 7.44
CA ASP A 151 -15.79 -2.12 8.84
C ASP A 151 -14.51 -2.71 9.43
N THR A 152 -13.96 -2.06 10.45
CA THR A 152 -12.69 -2.47 11.09
C THR A 152 -12.77 -3.82 11.79
N ASP A 153 -13.95 -4.25 12.21
CA ASP A 153 -14.20 -5.58 12.80
C ASP A 153 -14.15 -6.70 11.75
N VAL A 154 -14.43 -6.38 10.47
CA VAL A 154 -14.29 -7.32 9.36
C VAL A 154 -12.83 -7.45 8.94
N SER A 155 -12.12 -6.34 8.85
CA SER A 155 -10.69 -6.32 8.51
C SER A 155 -10.00 -5.06 9.02
N PRO A 156 -8.86 -5.17 9.72
CA PRO A 156 -8.03 -4.01 10.06
C PRO A 156 -7.39 -3.35 8.82
N GLU A 157 -7.34 -4.07 7.69
CA GLU A 157 -6.87 -3.59 6.38
C GLU A 157 -8.05 -3.13 5.53
N ASN A 158 -8.79 -2.13 6.01
CA ASN A 158 -10.10 -1.74 5.47
C ASN A 158 -10.09 -0.48 4.63
N ARG A 159 -8.93 0.01 4.18
CA ARG A 159 -8.82 1.29 3.49
C ARG A 159 -8.34 1.17 2.06
N LEU A 160 -8.89 2.06 1.22
CA LEU A 160 -8.47 2.25 -0.16
C LEU A 160 -8.01 3.68 -0.38
N ILE A 161 -6.93 3.84 -1.12
CA ILE A 161 -6.61 5.11 -1.77
C ILE A 161 -7.33 5.09 -3.13
N VAL A 162 -8.34 5.95 -3.28
CA VAL A 162 -9.07 6.12 -4.53
C VAL A 162 -8.61 7.39 -5.20
N VAL A 163 -8.27 7.29 -6.47
CA VAL A 163 -7.72 8.40 -7.26
C VAL A 163 -8.50 8.51 -8.55
N SER A 164 -8.91 9.72 -8.92
CA SER A 164 -9.45 10.03 -10.23
C SER A 164 -8.75 11.26 -10.83
N ARG A 165 -8.82 11.38 -12.15
CA ARG A 165 -8.47 12.64 -12.82
C ARG A 165 -9.60 13.62 -12.60
N GLY A 166 -9.26 14.87 -12.30
CA GLY A 166 -10.22 15.95 -12.36
C GLY A 166 -10.77 16.09 -13.78
N GLU A 167 -12.06 16.40 -13.90
CA GLU A 167 -12.59 16.86 -15.17
C GLU A 167 -11.84 18.12 -15.55
N ARG A 168 -11.30 18.14 -16.76
CA ARG A 168 -10.72 19.38 -17.30
C ARG A 168 -11.89 20.27 -17.71
N SER A 169 -12.14 21.32 -16.94
CA SER A 169 -12.99 22.42 -17.36
C SER A 169 -12.39 23.11 -18.57
#